data_5cccce7ba57d85392d034e1ac05c50cf
#
_entry.id   5cccce7ba57d85392d034e1ac05c50cf
#
_cell.length_a   1.000
_cell.length_b   1.000
_cell.length_c   1.000
_cell.angle_alpha   90.00
_cell.angle_beta   90.00
_cell.angle_gamma   90.00
#
_symmetry.space_group_name_H-M   'P 1'
#
loop_
_entity.id
_entity.type
_entity.pdbx_description
1 polymer ?
#
loop_
_entity_poly.entity_id
_entity_poly.type
_entity_poly.pdbx_seq_one_letter_code
_entity_poly.pdbx_strand_id
1 'polypeptide(L)'
;QPTVVNSITEIKVGKSAFVKWLNFEKGTASLSQVHQTRVETEEKAVFQHVVVAMGEGYLRNNLEIKINGSQGDAHMYGLTLGNHKLLVDHHTFINHKPENTTSNQLYKGVFGGKSTGVFNGKILVDQEAQKTNAYQSSKNILLSPDAKVFAKPQLEIFADDVKCSHGATI
;
A
#
# COMPACT_ATOMS: atom_id res chain seq x y z
N GLN A 1 15.16 -20.60 -16.08
CA GLN A 1 15.52 -20.77 -14.67
C GLN A 1 14.65 -19.85 -13.79
N PRO A 2 14.25 -20.29 -12.58
CA PRO A 2 13.61 -19.42 -11.62
C PRO A 2 14.55 -18.27 -11.24
N THR A 3 13.99 -17.06 -11.20
CA THR A 3 14.72 -15.85 -10.84
C THR A 3 14.04 -15.20 -9.64
N VAL A 4 14.83 -14.75 -8.67
CA VAL A 4 14.35 -13.99 -7.51
C VAL A 4 14.99 -12.61 -7.52
N VAL A 5 14.14 -11.59 -7.41
CA VAL A 5 14.58 -10.21 -7.21
C VAL A 5 14.13 -9.76 -5.84
N ASN A 6 15.06 -9.25 -5.04
CA ASN A 6 14.76 -8.63 -3.76
C ASN A 6 15.37 -7.23 -3.74
N SER A 7 14.54 -6.21 -3.48
CA SER A 7 14.98 -4.82 -3.45
C SER A 7 14.53 -4.11 -2.18
N ILE A 8 15.37 -3.21 -1.70
CA ILE A 8 15.08 -2.33 -0.56
C ILE A 8 15.24 -0.89 -1.04
N THR A 9 14.23 -0.07 -0.77
CA THR A 9 14.25 1.36 -1.07
C THR A 9 13.94 2.13 0.21
N GLU A 10 14.77 3.11 0.54
CA GLU A 10 14.55 4.01 1.67
C GLU A 10 14.39 5.44 1.15
N ILE A 11 13.32 6.12 1.56
CA ILE A 11 12.95 7.45 1.12
C ILE A 11 12.76 8.35 2.35
N LYS A 12 13.48 9.47 2.38
CA LYS A 12 13.25 10.54 3.36
C LYS A 12 12.69 11.75 2.64
N VAL A 13 11.49 12.17 3.04
CA VAL A 13 10.81 13.34 2.48
C VAL A 13 10.97 14.48 3.47
N GLY A 14 11.82 15.46 3.13
CA GLY A 14 12.10 16.59 3.97
C GLY A 14 10.92 17.54 4.13
N LYS A 15 11.04 18.48 5.06
CA LYS A 15 10.02 19.47 5.40
C LYS A 15 9.47 20.18 4.14
N SER A 16 8.13 20.18 4.02
CA SER A 16 7.38 20.79 2.91
C SER A 16 7.74 20.26 1.51
N ALA A 17 8.46 19.16 1.41
CA ALA A 17 8.79 18.54 0.14
C ALA A 17 7.61 17.68 -0.38
N PHE A 18 7.52 17.56 -1.69
CA PHE A 18 6.62 16.66 -2.39
C PHE A 18 7.42 15.58 -3.13
N VAL A 19 7.13 14.32 -2.85
CA VAL A 19 7.73 13.18 -3.56
C VAL A 19 6.63 12.29 -4.12
N LYS A 20 6.71 12.00 -5.41
CA LYS A 20 5.89 10.97 -6.07
C LYS A 20 6.78 9.81 -6.49
N TRP A 21 6.44 8.62 -6.01
CA TRP A 21 7.15 7.38 -6.28
C TRP A 21 6.27 6.44 -7.09
N LEU A 22 6.69 6.06 -8.29
CA LEU A 22 5.96 5.18 -9.18
C LEU A 22 6.71 3.86 -9.35
N ASN A 23 6.07 2.75 -9.00
CA ASN A 23 6.53 1.39 -9.28
C ASN A 23 5.69 0.79 -10.41
N PHE A 24 6.33 0.36 -11.46
CA PHE A 24 5.72 -0.45 -12.50
C PHE A 24 6.33 -1.86 -12.49
N GLU A 25 5.52 -2.85 -12.17
CA GLU A 25 5.96 -4.22 -11.92
C GLU A 25 5.32 -5.17 -12.93
N LYS A 26 6.15 -5.78 -13.74
CA LYS A 26 5.74 -6.81 -14.70
C LYS A 26 6.38 -8.14 -14.32
N GLY A 27 5.54 -9.06 -13.84
CA GLY A 27 5.96 -10.42 -13.52
C GLY A 27 5.99 -11.34 -14.75
N THR A 28 6.75 -12.40 -14.65
CA THR A 28 6.75 -13.55 -15.56
C THR A 28 6.65 -14.83 -14.76
N ALA A 29 6.23 -15.94 -15.38
CA ALA A 29 5.97 -17.21 -14.69
C ALA A 29 7.16 -17.75 -13.85
N SER A 30 8.38 -17.39 -14.22
CA SER A 30 9.62 -17.82 -13.54
C SER A 30 10.19 -16.75 -12.58
N LEU A 31 9.54 -15.62 -12.44
CA LEU A 31 10.05 -14.48 -11.67
C LEU A 31 9.29 -14.34 -10.34
N SER A 32 10.04 -14.27 -9.25
CA SER A 32 9.56 -13.86 -7.93
C SER A 32 10.22 -12.53 -7.54
N GLN A 33 9.40 -11.52 -7.26
CA GLN A 33 9.87 -10.19 -6.87
C GLN A 33 9.35 -9.84 -5.46
N VAL A 34 10.27 -9.37 -4.62
CA VAL A 34 9.94 -8.86 -3.29
C VAL A 34 10.54 -7.46 -3.17
N HIS A 35 9.68 -6.47 -2.99
CA HIS A 35 10.06 -5.08 -2.82
C HIS A 35 9.73 -4.61 -1.40
N GLN A 36 10.73 -4.03 -0.73
CA GLN A 36 10.57 -3.38 0.57
C GLN A 36 10.82 -1.89 0.38
N THR A 37 9.80 -1.06 0.61
CA THR A 37 9.93 0.40 0.59
C THR A 37 9.66 0.96 1.98
N ARG A 38 10.59 1.73 2.51
CA ARG A 38 10.47 2.45 3.78
C ARG A 38 10.48 3.94 3.52
N VAL A 39 9.55 4.65 4.11
CA VAL A 39 9.38 6.09 3.92
C VAL A 39 9.28 6.77 5.27
N GLU A 40 10.01 7.85 5.45
CA GLU A 40 9.87 8.77 6.56
C GLU A 40 9.57 10.16 6.03
N THR A 41 8.56 10.83 6.61
CA THR A 41 8.18 12.17 6.19
C THR A 41 8.30 13.16 7.34
N GLU A 42 8.75 14.37 7.03
CA GLU A 42 8.86 15.49 7.96
C GLU A 42 7.60 16.40 7.92
N GLU A 43 7.66 17.52 8.62
CA GLU A 43 6.57 18.50 8.72
C GLU A 43 6.10 18.99 7.33
N LYS A 44 4.79 18.97 7.08
CA LYS A 44 4.15 19.40 5.82
C LYS A 44 4.66 18.66 4.57
N ALA A 45 5.34 17.55 4.74
CA ALA A 45 5.78 16.73 3.63
C ALA A 45 4.61 15.99 3.00
N VAL A 46 4.63 15.84 1.68
CA VAL A 46 3.65 15.07 0.93
C VAL A 46 4.34 13.92 0.21
N PHE A 47 3.90 12.70 0.48
CA PHE A 47 4.39 11.52 -0.21
C PHE A 47 3.27 10.82 -0.96
N GLN A 48 3.48 10.57 -2.24
CA GLN A 48 2.57 9.81 -3.07
C GLN A 48 3.25 8.57 -3.65
N HIS A 49 2.72 7.40 -3.32
CA HIS A 49 3.14 6.12 -3.90
C HIS A 49 2.09 5.61 -4.87
N VAL A 50 2.54 5.16 -6.04
CA VAL A 50 1.69 4.48 -7.02
C VAL A 50 2.39 3.19 -7.43
N VAL A 51 1.70 2.06 -7.32
CA VAL A 51 2.16 0.78 -7.82
C VAL A 51 1.21 0.22 -8.86
N VAL A 52 1.74 -0.19 -9.99
CA VAL A 52 1.01 -0.92 -11.03
C VAL A 52 1.66 -2.29 -11.19
N ALA A 53 0.91 -3.35 -10.89
CA ALA A 53 1.39 -4.73 -10.94
C ALA A 53 0.60 -5.55 -11.98
N MET A 54 1.32 -6.28 -12.85
CA MET A 54 0.70 -7.13 -13.87
C MET A 54 1.59 -8.30 -14.28
N GLY A 55 1.03 -9.22 -15.05
CA GLY A 55 1.76 -10.35 -15.65
C GLY A 55 1.51 -11.67 -14.95
N GLU A 56 2.57 -12.41 -14.64
CA GLU A 56 2.55 -13.74 -14.00
C GLU A 56 3.61 -13.84 -12.91
N GLY A 57 3.61 -14.95 -12.16
CA GLY A 57 4.60 -15.22 -11.10
C GLY A 57 4.21 -14.64 -9.75
N TYR A 58 5.20 -14.25 -8.96
CA TYR A 58 5.00 -13.75 -7.61
C TYR A 58 5.54 -12.33 -7.45
N LEU A 59 4.67 -11.41 -7.03
CA LEU A 59 4.99 -10.01 -6.75
C LEU A 59 4.59 -9.70 -5.31
N ARG A 60 5.53 -9.31 -4.48
CA ARG A 60 5.25 -8.85 -3.12
C ARG A 60 5.80 -7.46 -2.87
N ASN A 61 4.93 -6.60 -2.39
CA ASN A 61 5.23 -5.22 -2.01
C ASN A 61 5.00 -5.02 -0.52
N ASN A 62 6.06 -4.66 0.20
CA ASN A 62 5.97 -4.19 1.56
C ASN A 62 6.27 -2.68 1.58
N LEU A 63 5.26 -1.88 1.92
CA LEU A 63 5.39 -0.43 2.03
C LEU A 63 5.18 0.00 3.48
N GLU A 64 6.20 0.56 4.08
CA GLU A 64 6.15 1.13 5.43
C GLU A 64 6.32 2.64 5.35
N ILE A 65 5.37 3.39 5.92
CA ILE A 65 5.42 4.85 5.97
C ILE A 65 5.32 5.31 7.43
N LYS A 66 6.26 6.15 7.85
CA LYS A 66 6.22 6.83 9.13
C LYS A 66 6.04 8.33 8.90
N ILE A 67 4.90 8.86 9.29
CA ILE A 67 4.66 10.30 9.28
C ILE A 67 5.20 10.84 10.60
N ASN A 68 6.40 11.46 10.55
CA ASN A 68 7.09 11.97 11.74
C ASN A 68 6.84 13.47 11.97
N GLY A 69 6.34 14.20 10.96
CA GLY A 69 6.07 15.64 11.06
C GLY A 69 4.59 15.97 10.96
N SER A 70 4.13 16.98 11.72
CA SER A 70 2.74 17.46 11.67
C SER A 70 2.36 18.00 10.30
N GLN A 71 1.08 17.94 9.96
CA GLN A 71 0.54 18.31 8.64
C GLN A 71 1.13 17.50 7.48
N GLY A 72 1.69 16.32 7.78
CA GLY A 72 2.17 15.36 6.79
C GLY A 72 1.02 14.66 6.09
N ASP A 73 1.18 14.38 4.80
CA ASP A 73 0.17 13.77 3.94
C ASP A 73 0.77 12.60 3.15
N ALA A 74 0.12 11.42 3.19
CA ALA A 74 0.60 10.23 2.50
C ALA A 74 -0.51 9.56 1.69
N HIS A 75 -0.30 9.42 0.38
CA HIS A 75 -1.23 8.77 -0.54
C HIS A 75 -0.63 7.51 -1.13
N MET A 76 -1.36 6.40 -1.06
CA MET A 76 -0.94 5.11 -1.58
C MET A 76 -1.98 4.57 -2.55
N TYR A 77 -1.58 4.36 -3.78
CA TYR A 77 -2.45 3.85 -4.84
C TYR A 77 -1.86 2.59 -5.45
N GLY A 78 -2.66 1.53 -5.50
CA GLY A 78 -2.30 0.28 -6.15
C GLY A 78 -3.28 -0.08 -7.26
N LEU A 79 -2.78 -0.53 -8.40
CA LEU A 79 -3.56 -1.15 -9.46
C LEU A 79 -2.94 -2.51 -9.80
N THR A 80 -3.73 -3.57 -9.68
CA THR A 80 -3.33 -4.91 -10.09
C THR A 80 -4.17 -5.39 -11.27
N LEU A 81 -3.50 -5.83 -12.33
CA LEU A 81 -4.12 -6.53 -13.45
C LEU A 81 -3.64 -7.98 -13.44
N GLY A 82 -4.36 -8.82 -12.69
CA GLY A 82 -4.04 -10.22 -12.50
C GLY A 82 -4.63 -11.10 -13.59
N ASN A 83 -3.80 -11.96 -14.18
CA ASN A 83 -4.24 -13.01 -15.07
C ASN A 83 -3.36 -14.26 -14.91
N HIS A 84 -3.70 -15.36 -15.58
CA HIS A 84 -2.99 -16.63 -15.50
C HIS A 84 -2.80 -17.12 -14.06
N LYS A 85 -1.56 -17.20 -13.56
CA LYS A 85 -1.20 -17.63 -12.20
C LYS A 85 -0.46 -16.54 -11.43
N LEU A 86 -0.77 -15.28 -11.67
CA LEU A 86 -0.18 -14.18 -10.91
C LEU A 86 -0.61 -14.25 -9.44
N LEU A 87 0.35 -14.19 -8.53
CA LEU A 87 0.13 -13.91 -7.11
C LEU A 87 0.72 -12.53 -6.78
N VAL A 88 -0.14 -11.57 -6.47
CA VAL A 88 0.27 -10.25 -5.99
C VAL A 88 -0.10 -10.09 -4.53
N ASP A 89 0.86 -9.69 -3.71
CA ASP A 89 0.72 -9.54 -2.27
C ASP A 89 1.18 -8.13 -1.84
N HIS A 90 0.22 -7.24 -1.60
CA HIS A 90 0.46 -5.89 -1.11
C HIS A 90 0.32 -5.82 0.40
N HIS A 91 1.40 -5.51 1.10
CA HIS A 91 1.43 -5.20 2.52
C HIS A 91 1.75 -3.73 2.72
N THR A 92 0.87 -3.01 3.39
CA THR A 92 1.08 -1.61 3.74
C THR A 92 1.03 -1.42 5.24
N PHE A 93 1.95 -0.65 5.77
CA PHE A 93 1.91 -0.16 7.13
C PHE A 93 2.14 1.34 7.13
N ILE A 94 1.24 2.09 7.77
CA ILE A 94 1.41 3.51 7.96
C ILE A 94 1.24 3.85 9.44
N ASN A 95 2.20 4.60 9.97
CA ASN A 95 2.15 5.12 11.34
C ASN A 95 2.01 6.64 11.33
N HIS A 96 0.92 7.13 11.89
CA HIS A 96 0.67 8.53 12.19
C HIS A 96 1.16 8.81 13.61
N LYS A 97 2.23 9.59 13.75
CA LYS A 97 2.81 9.94 15.06
C LYS A 97 2.35 11.31 15.55
N PRO A 98 2.46 12.41 14.75
CA PRO A 98 2.05 13.73 15.19
C PRO A 98 0.60 14.04 14.81
N GLU A 99 0.10 15.11 15.34
CA GLU A 99 -1.22 15.65 15.03
C GLU A 99 -1.38 16.17 13.60
N ASN A 100 -2.64 16.35 13.17
CA ASN A 100 -3.05 16.98 11.90
C ASN A 100 -2.46 16.28 10.66
N THR A 101 -2.40 14.97 10.66
CA THR A 101 -1.86 14.19 9.54
C THR A 101 -2.96 13.54 8.72
N THR A 102 -2.66 13.26 7.46
CA THR A 102 -3.61 12.63 6.54
C THR A 102 -2.99 11.42 5.85
N SER A 103 -3.79 10.38 5.64
CA SER A 103 -3.43 9.31 4.73
C SER A 103 -4.62 8.78 3.93
N ASN A 104 -4.35 8.35 2.70
CA ASN A 104 -5.33 7.69 1.85
C ASN A 104 -4.71 6.50 1.14
N GLN A 105 -5.32 5.32 1.33
CA GLN A 105 -4.92 4.10 0.64
C GLN A 105 -6.06 3.63 -0.25
N LEU A 106 -5.79 3.50 -1.55
CA LEU A 106 -6.73 2.95 -2.52
C LEU A 106 -6.05 1.89 -3.37
N TYR A 107 -6.38 0.64 -3.14
CA TYR A 107 -5.90 -0.50 -3.92
C TYR A 107 -7.05 -1.06 -4.75
N LYS A 108 -6.84 -1.15 -6.05
CA LYS A 108 -7.80 -1.73 -7.01
C LYS A 108 -7.19 -2.92 -7.71
N GLY A 109 -7.99 -3.96 -7.93
CA GLY A 109 -7.56 -5.14 -8.65
C GLY A 109 -8.62 -5.67 -9.61
N VAL A 110 -8.16 -6.16 -10.75
CA VAL A 110 -8.95 -6.95 -11.69
C VAL A 110 -8.24 -8.28 -11.85
N PHE A 111 -8.91 -9.38 -11.50
CA PHE A 111 -8.31 -10.71 -11.42
C PHE A 111 -9.03 -11.71 -12.30
N GLY A 112 -8.29 -12.27 -13.26
CA GLY A 112 -8.75 -13.35 -14.15
C GLY A 112 -7.88 -14.61 -14.05
N GLY A 113 -8.25 -15.66 -14.76
CA GLY A 113 -7.54 -16.95 -14.75
C GLY A 113 -7.53 -17.58 -13.36
N LYS A 114 -6.36 -17.92 -12.86
CA LYS A 114 -6.08 -18.45 -11.51
C LYS A 114 -5.27 -17.47 -10.67
N SER A 115 -5.40 -16.19 -10.96
CA SER A 115 -4.65 -15.16 -10.24
C SER A 115 -5.17 -14.95 -8.82
N THR A 116 -4.28 -14.54 -7.93
CA THR A 116 -4.60 -14.26 -6.54
C THR A 116 -4.08 -12.88 -6.15
N GLY A 117 -4.96 -12.05 -5.61
CA GLY A 117 -4.63 -10.79 -4.98
C GLY A 117 -4.68 -10.89 -3.47
N VAL A 118 -3.67 -10.34 -2.81
CA VAL A 118 -3.65 -10.16 -1.36
C VAL A 118 -3.44 -8.68 -1.06
N PHE A 119 -4.27 -8.14 -0.18
CA PHE A 119 -4.09 -6.82 0.39
C PHE A 119 -4.13 -6.92 1.92
N ASN A 120 -3.02 -6.60 2.56
CA ASN A 120 -2.91 -6.53 4.01
C ASN A 120 -2.44 -5.13 4.38
N GLY A 121 -3.37 -4.28 4.79
CA GLY A 121 -3.09 -2.90 5.13
C GLY A 121 -3.30 -2.63 6.61
N LYS A 122 -2.33 -1.99 7.25
CA LYS A 122 -2.42 -1.56 8.63
C LYS A 122 -2.19 -0.07 8.76
N ILE A 123 -3.10 0.62 9.46
CA ILE A 123 -2.94 2.00 9.89
C ILE A 123 -2.81 2.00 11.42
N LEU A 124 -1.75 2.63 11.90
CA LEU A 124 -1.52 2.90 13.30
C LEU A 124 -1.62 4.42 13.53
N VAL A 125 -2.42 4.82 14.51
CA VAL A 125 -2.57 6.22 14.92
C VAL A 125 -2.15 6.30 16.38
N ASP A 126 -0.99 6.90 16.63
CA ASP A 126 -0.45 7.08 17.98
C ASP A 126 -1.33 8.03 18.80
N GLN A 127 -1.21 8.00 20.11
CA GLN A 127 -2.02 8.83 21.02
C GLN A 127 -1.88 10.33 20.75
N GLU A 128 -0.70 10.78 20.37
CA GLU A 128 -0.39 12.18 20.03
C GLU A 128 -0.93 12.59 18.64
N ALA A 129 -1.33 11.63 17.81
CA ALA A 129 -1.76 11.89 16.44
C ALA A 129 -3.21 12.37 16.34
N GLN A 130 -3.58 13.35 17.16
CA GLN A 130 -4.90 13.96 17.14
C GLN A 130 -5.21 14.64 15.81
N LYS A 131 -6.49 14.71 15.43
CA LYS A 131 -6.98 15.27 14.15
C LYS A 131 -6.43 14.57 12.91
N THR A 132 -6.05 13.30 13.05
CA THR A 132 -5.69 12.45 11.91
C THR A 132 -6.91 12.12 11.08
N ASN A 133 -6.75 12.20 9.75
CA ASN A 133 -7.72 11.68 8.78
C ASN A 133 -7.08 10.52 8.00
N ALA A 134 -7.54 9.30 8.20
CA ALA A 134 -6.92 8.12 7.60
C ALA A 134 -7.97 7.20 6.94
N TYR A 135 -7.81 6.97 5.64
CA TYR A 135 -8.74 6.17 4.86
C TYR A 135 -8.02 5.03 4.15
N GLN A 136 -8.63 3.85 4.17
CA GLN A 136 -8.11 2.66 3.52
C GLN A 136 -9.21 1.94 2.75
N SER A 137 -8.98 1.64 1.48
CA SER A 137 -9.95 0.95 0.64
C SER A 137 -9.28 -0.05 -0.31
N SER A 138 -9.83 -1.28 -0.37
CA SER A 138 -9.48 -2.29 -1.36
C SER A 138 -10.71 -2.64 -2.18
N LYS A 139 -10.65 -2.44 -3.52
CA LYS A 139 -11.78 -2.68 -4.44
C LYS A 139 -11.36 -3.59 -5.56
N ASN A 140 -12.02 -4.73 -5.70
CA ASN A 140 -11.57 -5.76 -6.62
C ASN A 140 -12.72 -6.30 -7.47
N ILE A 141 -12.36 -6.83 -8.65
CA ILE A 141 -13.27 -7.50 -9.57
C ILE A 141 -12.66 -8.85 -9.93
N LEU A 142 -13.42 -9.92 -9.79
CA LEU A 142 -13.05 -11.27 -10.22
C LEU A 142 -13.71 -11.57 -11.57
N LEU A 143 -12.90 -11.91 -12.57
CA LEU A 143 -13.35 -12.22 -13.93
C LEU A 143 -13.45 -13.74 -14.20
N SER A 144 -13.02 -14.58 -13.26
CA SER A 144 -13.06 -16.03 -13.42
C SER A 144 -13.32 -16.73 -12.08
N PRO A 145 -13.90 -17.95 -12.06
CA PRO A 145 -14.23 -18.67 -10.84
C PRO A 145 -12.99 -19.13 -10.05
N ASP A 146 -11.84 -19.24 -10.68
CA ASP A 146 -10.60 -19.65 -10.03
C ASP A 146 -9.78 -18.46 -9.49
N ALA A 147 -10.14 -17.21 -9.84
CA ALA A 147 -9.49 -16.03 -9.29
C ALA A 147 -9.87 -15.81 -7.82
N LYS A 148 -8.91 -15.30 -7.03
CA LYS A 148 -9.11 -15.12 -5.58
C LYS A 148 -8.60 -13.76 -5.13
N VAL A 149 -9.26 -13.20 -4.12
CA VAL A 149 -8.79 -12.00 -3.42
C VAL A 149 -8.94 -12.20 -1.92
N PHE A 150 -7.89 -11.80 -1.20
CA PHE A 150 -7.87 -11.77 0.26
C PHE A 150 -7.55 -10.33 0.70
N ALA A 151 -8.49 -9.68 1.38
CA ALA A 151 -8.31 -8.32 1.88
C ALA A 151 -8.42 -8.29 3.40
N LYS A 152 -7.38 -7.76 4.06
CA LYS A 152 -7.32 -7.61 5.52
C LYS A 152 -6.92 -6.17 5.88
N PRO A 153 -7.86 -5.22 5.82
CA PRO A 153 -7.62 -3.87 6.32
C PRO A 153 -7.70 -3.85 7.85
N GLN A 154 -6.75 -3.17 8.50
CA GLN A 154 -6.64 -3.07 9.96
C GLN A 154 -6.43 -1.61 10.39
N LEU A 155 -7.10 -1.22 11.49
CA LEU A 155 -6.94 0.07 12.14
C LEU A 155 -6.59 -0.18 13.61
N GLU A 156 -5.51 0.44 14.08
CA GLU A 156 -5.14 0.55 15.50
C GLU A 156 -5.08 2.03 15.86
N ILE A 157 -6.00 2.49 16.66
CA ILE A 157 -6.19 3.91 16.94
C ILE A 157 -6.10 4.13 18.45
N PHE A 158 -5.15 4.96 18.86
CA PHE A 158 -4.94 5.33 20.25
C PHE A 158 -5.29 6.80 20.55
N ALA A 159 -5.57 7.61 19.50
CA ALA A 159 -6.04 8.99 19.62
C ALA A 159 -7.58 9.06 19.63
N ASP A 160 -8.13 10.10 20.29
CA ASP A 160 -9.58 10.25 20.48
C ASP A 160 -10.26 11.10 19.37
N ASP A 161 -9.60 12.17 18.92
CA ASP A 161 -10.13 13.11 17.92
C ASP A 161 -9.59 12.80 16.52
N VAL A 162 -10.16 11.79 15.85
CA VAL A 162 -9.71 11.34 14.53
C VAL A 162 -10.87 10.93 13.63
N LYS A 163 -10.62 10.89 12.31
CA LYS A 163 -11.54 10.36 11.31
C LYS A 163 -10.85 9.25 10.55
N CYS A 164 -11.14 8.00 10.90
CA CYS A 164 -10.53 6.84 10.29
C CYS A 164 -11.60 5.89 9.78
N SER A 165 -11.37 5.35 8.59
CA SER A 165 -12.24 4.30 8.04
C SER A 165 -11.48 3.34 7.14
N HIS A 166 -12.00 2.14 7.04
CA HIS A 166 -11.52 1.16 6.08
C HIS A 166 -12.68 0.43 5.39
N GLY A 167 -12.41 -0.15 4.23
CA GLY A 167 -13.37 -0.98 3.52
C GLY A 167 -12.71 -1.89 2.50
N ALA A 168 -13.38 -3.02 2.20
CA ALA A 168 -13.00 -3.91 1.14
C ALA A 168 -14.25 -4.39 0.40
N THR A 169 -14.15 -4.47 -0.94
CA THR A 169 -15.19 -5.00 -1.82
C THR A 169 -14.57 -5.93 -2.87
N ILE A 170 -15.31 -6.97 -3.21
CA ILE A 170 -14.97 -7.94 -4.24
C ILE A 170 -16.19 -8.12 -5.12
#